data_b89bdb80b2ea8763ba992b1cfc010036
#
_entry.id   b89bdb80b2ea8763ba992b1cfc010036
#
_cell.length_a   1.000
_cell.length_b   1.000
_cell.length_c   1.000
_cell.angle_alpha   90.00
_cell.angle_beta   90.00
_cell.angle_gamma   90.00
#
_symmetry.space_group_name_H-M   'P 1'
#
loop_
_entity.id
_entity.type
_entity.pdbx_description
1 polymer ?
#
loop_
_entity_poly.entity_id
_entity_poly.type
_entity_poly.pdbx_seq_one_letter_code
_entity_poly.pdbx_strand_id
1 'polypeptide(L)'
;MLENSKAFSGFAAPDIAKENKFYSQTLGLKTSEDHGLLRLHLTGGNNVLIYPKPNHVPATFTVLNFPVDDVDHAVDELTKRGVRFEHYNQGYLKTDEKGIMRGNGPTIAWFKDPAGNILSVLKPD
;
A
#
# COMPACT_ATOMS: atom_id res chain seq x y z
N MET A 1 -7.08 -18.64 -22.86
CA MET A 1 -5.77 -19.20 -22.49
C MET A 1 -5.38 -18.86 -21.06
N LEU A 2 -5.56 -17.61 -20.61
CA LEU A 2 -5.20 -17.20 -19.25
C LEU A 2 -6.37 -17.18 -18.27
N GLU A 3 -7.55 -17.55 -18.71
CA GLU A 3 -8.78 -17.46 -17.91
C GLU A 3 -8.76 -18.31 -16.64
N ASN A 4 -7.93 -19.34 -16.62
CA ASN A 4 -7.78 -20.20 -15.44
C ASN A 4 -6.47 -19.94 -14.68
N SER A 5 -5.73 -18.90 -15.06
CA SER A 5 -4.50 -18.53 -14.38
C SER A 5 -4.80 -17.90 -13.01
N LYS A 6 -4.03 -18.29 -12.00
CA LYS A 6 -4.11 -17.66 -10.69
C LYS A 6 -3.14 -16.47 -10.64
N ALA A 7 -3.45 -15.46 -11.46
CA ALA A 7 -2.60 -14.30 -11.59
C ALA A 7 -2.43 -13.56 -10.26
N PHE A 8 -1.26 -12.98 -10.06
CA PHE A 8 -0.98 -12.16 -8.89
C PHE A 8 -0.20 -10.93 -9.31
N SER A 9 -0.26 -9.88 -8.49
CA SER A 9 0.44 -8.64 -8.74
C SER A 9 1.79 -8.62 -8.06
N GLY A 10 2.68 -7.79 -8.58
CA GLY A 10 4.00 -7.61 -7.97
C GLY A 10 4.52 -6.21 -8.22
N PHE A 11 5.40 -5.77 -7.33
CA PHE A 11 6.15 -4.55 -7.51
C PHE A 11 7.53 -4.71 -6.87
N ALA A 12 8.33 -3.67 -6.90
CA ALA A 12 9.74 -3.80 -6.58
C ALA A 12 10.17 -2.89 -5.44
N ALA A 13 11.31 -3.21 -4.83
CA ALA A 13 11.95 -2.39 -3.81
C ALA A 13 13.45 -2.68 -3.79
N PRO A 14 14.28 -1.70 -3.43
CA PRO A 14 15.72 -1.96 -3.36
C PRO A 14 16.14 -2.76 -2.14
N ASP A 15 15.39 -2.67 -1.04
CA ASP A 15 15.76 -3.32 0.24
C ASP A 15 14.58 -4.14 0.77
N ILE A 16 14.64 -5.45 0.52
CA ILE A 16 13.56 -6.38 0.91
C ILE A 16 13.39 -6.47 2.43
N ALA A 17 14.48 -6.39 3.20
CA ALA A 17 14.39 -6.46 4.66
C ALA A 17 13.60 -5.28 5.24
N LYS A 18 13.81 -4.07 4.71
CA LYS A 18 13.05 -2.89 5.12
C LYS A 18 11.57 -3.02 4.75
N GLU A 19 11.30 -3.54 3.55
CA GLU A 19 9.94 -3.76 3.11
C GLU A 19 9.24 -4.76 4.02
N ASN A 20 9.89 -5.88 4.34
CA ASN A 20 9.30 -6.88 5.21
C ASN A 20 8.97 -6.31 6.59
N LYS A 21 9.89 -5.54 7.16
CA LYS A 21 9.66 -4.91 8.47
C LYS A 21 8.46 -3.98 8.42
N PHE A 22 8.33 -3.18 7.37
CA PHE A 22 7.22 -2.25 7.22
C PHE A 22 5.89 -3.00 7.08
N TYR A 23 5.80 -3.94 6.14
CA TYR A 23 4.54 -4.63 5.88
C TYR A 23 4.13 -5.54 7.03
N SER A 24 5.07 -6.21 7.69
CA SER A 24 4.74 -7.11 8.78
C SER A 24 4.55 -6.42 10.12
N GLN A 25 5.43 -5.49 10.48
CA GLN A 25 5.39 -4.84 11.80
C GLN A 25 4.52 -3.59 11.80
N THR A 26 4.70 -2.70 10.84
CA THR A 26 3.94 -1.45 10.81
C THR A 26 2.50 -1.67 10.34
N LEU A 27 2.32 -2.40 9.23
CA LEU A 27 0.98 -2.65 8.70
C LEU A 27 0.31 -3.90 9.30
N GLY A 28 1.07 -4.79 9.93
CA GLY A 28 0.51 -5.97 10.57
C GLY A 28 0.12 -7.09 9.61
N LEU A 29 0.68 -7.11 8.40
CA LEU A 29 0.37 -8.16 7.43
C LEU A 29 1.20 -9.42 7.70
N LYS A 30 0.63 -10.56 7.30
CA LYS A 30 1.38 -11.81 7.28
C LYS A 30 2.28 -11.81 6.05
N THR A 31 3.57 -12.07 6.26
CA THR A 31 4.56 -12.07 5.20
C THR A 31 5.42 -13.32 5.24
N SER A 32 6.09 -13.61 4.11
CA SER A 32 7.11 -14.64 4.05
C SER A 32 8.21 -14.20 3.09
N GLU A 33 9.44 -14.65 3.34
CA GLU A 33 10.57 -14.41 2.45
C GLU A 33 11.15 -15.74 2.00
N ASP A 34 11.38 -15.88 0.69
CA ASP A 34 12.14 -16.99 0.17
C ASP A 34 12.88 -16.54 -1.09
N HIS A 35 14.09 -17.04 -1.27
CA HIS A 35 14.93 -16.75 -2.45
C HIS A 35 15.07 -15.23 -2.71
N GLY A 36 15.10 -14.43 -1.65
CA GLY A 36 15.23 -12.99 -1.76
C GLY A 36 13.96 -12.26 -2.16
N LEU A 37 12.84 -12.96 -2.25
CA LEU A 37 11.54 -12.39 -2.60
C LEU A 37 10.66 -12.27 -1.36
N LEU A 38 9.88 -11.21 -1.29
CA LEU A 38 8.92 -10.99 -0.20
C LEU A 38 7.51 -11.26 -0.73
N ARG A 39 6.74 -12.06 0.00
CA ARG A 39 5.33 -12.29 -0.31
C ARG A 39 4.46 -11.70 0.78
N LEU A 40 3.47 -10.90 0.37
CA LEU A 40 2.43 -10.41 1.25
C LEU A 40 1.22 -11.34 1.13
N HIS A 41 0.83 -11.96 2.25
CA HIS A 41 -0.30 -12.88 2.27
C HIS A 41 -1.57 -12.10 2.61
N LEU A 42 -2.34 -11.77 1.58
CA LEU A 42 -3.53 -10.93 1.71
C LEU A 42 -4.80 -11.77 1.86
N THR A 43 -5.69 -11.32 2.73
CA THR A 43 -6.92 -12.07 3.05
C THR A 43 -7.84 -12.19 1.83
N GLY A 44 -8.02 -11.16 1.07
CA GLY A 44 -9.06 -11.12 0.03
C GLY A 44 -8.65 -11.63 -1.33
N GLY A 45 -7.47 -12.21 -1.50
CA GLY A 45 -7.05 -12.58 -2.86
C GLY A 45 -5.71 -13.28 -2.90
N ASN A 46 -5.06 -13.21 -4.06
CA ASN A 46 -3.77 -13.80 -4.27
C ASN A 46 -2.68 -12.97 -3.58
N ASN A 47 -1.56 -13.62 -3.30
CA ASN A 47 -0.43 -12.94 -2.68
C ASN A 47 0.13 -11.84 -3.60
N VAL A 48 0.72 -10.83 -2.99
CA VAL A 48 1.48 -9.81 -3.71
C VAL A 48 2.97 -10.14 -3.53
N LEU A 49 3.72 -10.05 -4.63
CA LEU A 49 5.15 -10.33 -4.63
C LEU A 49 5.92 -9.01 -4.67
N ILE A 50 6.90 -8.85 -3.77
CA ILE A 50 7.84 -7.72 -3.83
C ILE A 50 9.21 -8.29 -4.12
N TYR A 51 9.83 -7.86 -5.23
CA TYR A 51 11.11 -8.38 -5.67
C TYR A 51 12.20 -7.31 -5.57
N PRO A 52 13.45 -7.72 -5.38
CA PRO A 52 14.55 -6.76 -5.22
C PRO A 52 14.93 -6.14 -6.57
N LYS A 53 15.09 -4.82 -6.56
CA LYS A 53 15.50 -4.09 -7.76
C LYS A 53 16.37 -2.91 -7.31
N PRO A 54 17.70 -3.01 -7.41
CA PRO A 54 18.60 -1.97 -6.89
C PRO A 54 18.38 -0.58 -7.48
N ASN A 55 18.00 -0.52 -8.76
CA ASN A 55 17.71 0.74 -9.43
C ASN A 55 16.21 1.04 -9.48
N HIS A 56 15.50 0.71 -8.41
CA HIS A 56 14.05 0.88 -8.33
C HIS A 56 13.62 2.33 -8.49
N VAL A 57 12.64 2.55 -9.36
CA VAL A 57 11.91 3.82 -9.49
C VAL A 57 10.46 3.52 -9.17
N PRO A 58 9.90 4.08 -8.08
CA PRO A 58 8.52 3.78 -7.70
C PRO A 58 7.53 4.32 -8.72
N ALA A 59 6.41 3.62 -8.85
CA ALA A 59 5.31 4.07 -9.70
C ALA A 59 4.72 5.38 -9.14
N THR A 60 4.17 6.18 -10.02
CA THR A 60 3.53 7.45 -9.64
C THR A 60 2.03 7.27 -9.38
N PHE A 61 1.59 6.05 -9.21
CA PHE A 61 0.18 5.70 -8.95
C PHE A 61 0.11 4.64 -7.84
N THR A 62 -1.10 4.42 -7.31
CA THR A 62 -1.33 3.47 -6.23
C THR A 62 -1.13 2.03 -6.72
N VAL A 63 -0.24 1.29 -6.05
CA VAL A 63 0.05 -0.11 -6.43
C VAL A 63 -0.68 -1.13 -5.55
N LEU A 64 -1.18 -0.71 -4.36
CA LEU A 64 -1.86 -1.62 -3.45
C LEU A 64 -2.87 -0.82 -2.62
N ASN A 65 -4.10 -1.29 -2.59
CA ASN A 65 -5.21 -0.63 -1.90
C ASN A 65 -5.75 -1.53 -0.80
N PHE A 66 -5.92 -0.97 0.40
CA PHE A 66 -6.47 -1.68 1.55
C PHE A 66 -7.87 -1.16 1.87
N PRO A 67 -8.94 -1.89 1.51
CA PRO A 67 -10.29 -1.50 1.92
C PRO A 67 -10.42 -1.60 3.44
N VAL A 68 -11.03 -0.57 4.04
CA VAL A 68 -11.27 -0.51 5.48
C VAL A 68 -12.68 0.00 5.73
N ASP A 69 -13.23 -0.28 6.92
CA ASP A 69 -14.57 0.18 7.28
C ASP A 69 -14.59 1.66 7.67
N ASP A 70 -13.49 2.16 8.22
CA ASP A 70 -13.38 3.52 8.75
C ASP A 70 -12.01 4.08 8.41
N VAL A 71 -11.96 4.97 7.42
CA VAL A 71 -10.71 5.55 6.95
C VAL A 71 -10.08 6.46 8.02
N ASP A 72 -10.89 7.25 8.73
CA ASP A 72 -10.37 8.11 9.81
C ASP A 72 -9.66 7.29 10.88
N HIS A 73 -10.28 6.19 11.32
CA HIS A 73 -9.66 5.31 12.31
C HIS A 73 -8.38 4.67 11.78
N ALA A 74 -8.39 4.21 10.53
CA ALA A 74 -7.21 3.59 9.92
C ALA A 74 -6.06 4.59 9.83
N VAL A 75 -6.34 5.82 9.39
CA VAL A 75 -5.33 6.87 9.31
C VAL A 75 -4.74 7.18 10.69
N ASP A 76 -5.61 7.31 11.72
CA ASP A 76 -5.14 7.60 13.08
C ASP A 76 -4.26 6.46 13.61
N GLU A 77 -4.66 5.21 13.42
CA GLU A 77 -3.89 4.06 13.89
C GLU A 77 -2.53 3.95 13.19
N LEU A 78 -2.52 4.11 11.86
CA LEU A 78 -1.28 4.03 11.10
C LEU A 78 -0.34 5.20 11.43
N THR A 79 -0.91 6.39 11.65
CA THR A 79 -0.12 7.55 12.07
C THR A 79 0.58 7.29 13.42
N LYS A 80 -0.12 6.65 14.36
CA LYS A 80 0.48 6.26 15.63
C LYS A 80 1.64 5.30 15.46
N ARG A 81 1.63 4.49 14.41
CA ARG A 81 2.69 3.54 14.09
C ARG A 81 3.81 4.15 13.26
N GLY A 82 3.78 5.46 13.03
CA GLY A 82 4.82 6.17 12.32
C GLY A 82 4.60 6.36 10.83
N VAL A 83 3.44 5.97 10.30
CA VAL A 83 3.12 6.18 8.89
C VAL A 83 2.81 7.66 8.66
N ARG A 84 3.37 8.22 7.59
CA ARG A 84 3.07 9.58 7.16
C ARG A 84 2.16 9.54 5.95
N PHE A 85 0.98 10.16 6.07
CA PHE A 85 0.05 10.23 4.95
C PHE A 85 0.42 11.39 4.04
N GLU A 86 0.25 11.15 2.73
CA GLU A 86 0.53 12.15 1.70
C GLU A 86 -0.57 13.21 1.69
N HIS A 87 -0.20 14.43 1.34
CA HIS A 87 -1.15 15.54 1.22
C HIS A 87 -1.09 16.06 -0.21
N TYR A 88 -2.27 16.14 -0.85
CA TYR A 88 -2.39 16.61 -2.23
C TYR A 88 -3.30 17.81 -2.30
N ASN A 89 -2.99 18.73 -3.19
CA ASN A 89 -3.81 19.91 -3.45
C ASN A 89 -3.66 20.29 -4.93
N GLN A 90 -4.14 19.42 -5.81
CA GLN A 90 -3.98 19.57 -7.25
C GLN A 90 -5.32 19.28 -7.94
N GLY A 91 -6.00 20.33 -8.42
CA GLY A 91 -7.26 20.17 -9.13
C GLY A 91 -8.31 19.45 -8.30
N TYR A 92 -8.77 18.29 -8.77
CA TYR A 92 -9.76 17.47 -8.07
C TYR A 92 -9.15 16.63 -6.94
N LEU A 93 -7.83 16.52 -6.91
CA LEU A 93 -7.12 15.70 -5.92
C LEU A 93 -6.75 16.59 -4.73
N LYS A 94 -7.65 16.65 -3.73
CA LYS A 94 -7.46 17.46 -2.54
C LYS A 94 -7.69 16.62 -1.30
N THR A 95 -6.71 16.62 -0.41
CA THR A 95 -6.80 15.93 0.88
C THR A 95 -6.98 16.95 2.00
N ASP A 96 -7.55 16.48 3.12
CA ASP A 96 -7.70 17.31 4.30
C ASP A 96 -6.41 17.31 5.14
N GLU A 97 -6.47 17.86 6.36
CA GLU A 97 -5.31 17.97 7.25
C GLU A 97 -4.78 16.59 7.69
N LYS A 98 -5.58 15.54 7.59
CA LYS A 98 -5.16 14.17 7.91
C LYS A 98 -4.67 13.40 6.68
N GLY A 99 -4.77 14.01 5.49
CA GLY A 99 -4.43 13.34 4.24
C GLY A 99 -5.59 12.57 3.61
N ILE A 100 -6.83 12.83 4.04
CA ILE A 100 -8.00 12.10 3.56
C ILE A 100 -8.72 12.90 2.48
N MET A 101 -9.00 12.26 1.35
CA MET A 101 -9.83 12.82 0.29
C MET A 101 -11.26 12.30 0.43
N ARG A 102 -12.23 13.22 0.43
CA ARG A 102 -13.66 12.92 0.60
C ARG A 102 -14.48 13.58 -0.50
N GLY A 103 -15.60 12.97 -0.85
CA GLY A 103 -16.60 13.59 -1.71
C GLY A 103 -16.46 13.38 -3.20
N ASN A 104 -15.35 12.85 -3.69
CA ASN A 104 -15.13 12.58 -5.11
C ASN A 104 -14.83 11.10 -5.32
N GLY A 105 -15.83 10.23 -5.11
CA GLY A 105 -15.65 8.80 -5.15
C GLY A 105 -15.43 8.24 -3.75
N PRO A 106 -14.61 7.19 -3.59
CA PRO A 106 -14.39 6.61 -2.27
C PRO A 106 -13.66 7.57 -1.35
N THR A 107 -13.89 7.43 -0.05
CA THR A 107 -13.05 8.10 0.95
C THR A 107 -11.70 7.35 0.96
N ILE A 108 -10.61 8.08 0.80
CA ILE A 108 -9.31 7.46 0.57
C ILE A 108 -8.17 8.32 1.13
N ALA A 109 -7.11 7.66 1.59
CA ALA A 109 -5.88 8.31 2.02
C ALA A 109 -4.70 7.50 1.52
N TRP A 110 -3.61 8.20 1.14
CA TRP A 110 -2.43 7.58 0.53
C TRP A 110 -1.21 7.71 1.42
N PHE A 111 -0.38 6.69 1.39
CA PHE A 111 0.91 6.69 2.07
C PHE A 111 1.91 5.89 1.25
N LYS A 112 3.18 5.95 1.63
CA LYS A 112 4.24 5.25 0.90
C LYS A 112 4.90 4.20 1.77
N ASP A 113 5.33 3.11 1.14
CA ASP A 113 6.22 2.16 1.80
C ASP A 113 7.67 2.70 1.79
N PRO A 114 8.63 2.01 2.43
CA PRO A 114 10.02 2.51 2.49
C PRO A 114 10.67 2.71 1.13
N ALA A 115 10.21 2.01 0.09
CA ALA A 115 10.75 2.13 -1.27
C ALA A 115 10.09 3.24 -2.09
N GLY A 116 9.11 3.95 -1.52
CA GLY A 116 8.37 5.00 -2.21
C GLY A 116 7.16 4.51 -2.99
N ASN A 117 6.82 3.23 -2.92
CA ASN A 117 5.62 2.71 -3.55
C ASN A 117 4.38 3.29 -2.88
N ILE A 118 3.39 3.70 -3.67
CA ILE A 118 2.19 4.36 -3.17
C ILE A 118 1.11 3.34 -2.84
N LEU A 119 0.63 3.40 -1.60
CA LEU A 119 -0.41 2.53 -1.07
C LEU A 119 -1.59 3.39 -0.63
N SER A 120 -2.75 2.78 -0.42
CA SER A 120 -3.91 3.50 0.09
C SER A 120 -4.69 2.68 1.11
N VAL A 121 -5.38 3.39 1.99
CA VAL A 121 -6.53 2.86 2.73
C VAL A 121 -7.77 3.57 2.18
N LEU A 122 -8.84 2.84 1.94
CA LEU A 122 -10.04 3.42 1.34
C LEU A 122 -11.29 2.70 1.81
N LYS A 123 -12.39 3.45 1.80
CA LYS A 123 -13.71 2.87 1.95
C LYS A 123 -14.46 3.09 0.64
N PRO A 124 -14.75 2.03 -0.12
CA PRO A 124 -15.50 2.14 -1.36
C PRO A 124 -16.91 2.70 -1.10
N ASP A 125 -17.43 3.41 -2.09
CA ASP A 125 -18.81 3.92 -2.02
C ASP A 125 -19.83 2.81 -2.01
#